data_ec93933e2bf3c76c6cef769fc6a4a13e
#
_entry.id   ec93933e2bf3c76c6cef769fc6a4a13e
#
_cell.length_a   1.000
_cell.length_b   1.000
_cell.length_c   1.000
_cell.angle_alpha   90.00
_cell.angle_beta   90.00
_cell.angle_gamma   90.00
#
_symmetry.space_group_name_H-M   'P 1'
#
loop_
_entity.id
_entity.type
_entity.pdbx_description
1 polymer ?
#
loop_
_entity_poly.entity_id
_entity_poly.type
_entity_poly.pdbx_seq_one_letter_code
_entity_poly.pdbx_strand_id
1 'polypeptide(L)'
;MVRLIFPLCLIAFLFAELCFGETATLSFETPYNHITIEQTGSIVEMRSFWRSKLYRESAVDLKDPSRLVVPYTGLVAASAIFHPHPKTVLMIGLGGGGFNQFFEQAFPSATLETVEVDSEVLALAQKYLGFKPSDRDKVTVLDGRMFLRRSKATYDWIILDAFRGGFVPPHLKTVEFYRLVQAHLTPNGLLIANVRTDSALFASDLQTIKAVFTQTGYFDVPQTENAVLVGANFTSPSFETMLKSADYLSITDVFRRSVNLAGARKLFHLSPTVTNAKATILTDDYAPSEFLDAIKNKPSRR
;
A
#
# COMPACT_ATOMS: atom_id res chain seq x y z
N MET A 1 15.15 -9.55 -63.58
CA MET A 1 14.05 -8.79 -62.94
C MET A 1 13.23 -9.75 -62.09
N VAL A 2 13.53 -9.82 -60.81
CA VAL A 2 12.80 -10.69 -59.85
C VAL A 2 11.96 -9.73 -58.97
N ARG A 3 10.65 -9.82 -59.08
CA ARG A 3 9.73 -9.09 -58.22
C ARG A 3 9.54 -9.86 -56.91
N LEU A 4 10.04 -9.31 -55.80
CA LEU A 4 9.68 -9.75 -54.45
C LEU A 4 8.27 -9.22 -54.14
N ILE A 5 7.37 -10.16 -53.90
CA ILE A 5 6.03 -9.90 -53.34
C ILE A 5 6.14 -10.08 -51.84
N PHE A 6 6.02 -9.01 -51.06
CA PHE A 6 5.84 -9.07 -49.61
C PHE A 6 4.37 -9.44 -49.30
N PRO A 7 4.09 -10.41 -48.44
CA PRO A 7 2.75 -10.62 -47.99
C PRO A 7 2.40 -9.59 -46.89
N LEU A 8 1.33 -8.84 -47.15
CA LEU A 8 0.69 -7.96 -46.21
C LEU A 8 0.06 -8.84 -45.12
N CYS A 9 0.65 -8.89 -43.92
CA CYS A 9 0.01 -9.47 -42.75
C CYS A 9 -1.15 -8.58 -42.34
N LEU A 10 -2.36 -8.99 -42.72
CA LEU A 10 -3.62 -8.43 -42.27
C LEU A 10 -3.83 -8.84 -40.82
N ILE A 11 -3.52 -7.96 -39.87
CA ILE A 11 -3.89 -8.14 -38.47
C ILE A 11 -5.40 -7.90 -38.39
N ALA A 12 -6.16 -9.00 -38.42
CA ALA A 12 -7.59 -8.97 -38.14
C ALA A 12 -7.77 -8.59 -36.66
N PHE A 13 -8.21 -7.38 -36.37
CA PHE A 13 -8.81 -7.01 -35.09
C PHE A 13 -10.14 -7.77 -35.00
N LEU A 14 -10.14 -8.90 -34.31
CA LEU A 14 -11.35 -9.52 -33.82
C LEU A 14 -11.87 -8.63 -32.68
N PHE A 15 -12.89 -7.81 -32.96
CA PHE A 15 -13.82 -7.32 -31.97
C PHE A 15 -14.62 -8.53 -31.49
N ALA A 16 -14.14 -9.20 -30.44
CA ALA A 16 -14.97 -10.13 -29.68
C ALA A 16 -15.95 -9.30 -28.89
N GLU A 17 -17.24 -9.37 -29.26
CA GLU A 17 -18.34 -8.95 -28.40
C GLU A 17 -18.17 -9.71 -27.07
N LEU A 18 -17.83 -8.99 -26.00
CA LEU A 18 -17.68 -9.55 -24.66
C LEU A 18 -19.05 -10.01 -24.16
N CYS A 19 -19.29 -11.29 -24.26
CA CYS A 19 -20.31 -11.97 -23.45
C CYS A 19 -19.99 -11.74 -21.97
N PHE A 20 -20.96 -11.28 -21.23
CA PHE A 20 -20.89 -11.10 -19.78
C PHE A 20 -20.43 -12.40 -19.11
N GLY A 21 -19.21 -12.44 -18.56
CA GLY A 21 -18.72 -13.53 -17.74
C GLY A 21 -17.31 -14.04 -17.95
N GLU A 22 -16.58 -13.63 -19.01
CA GLU A 22 -15.20 -14.06 -19.20
C GLU A 22 -14.22 -13.16 -18.41
N THR A 23 -13.44 -13.80 -17.55
CA THR A 23 -12.30 -13.15 -16.86
C THR A 23 -11.12 -13.14 -17.83
N ALA A 24 -10.74 -11.98 -18.34
CA ALA A 24 -9.52 -11.83 -19.11
C ALA A 24 -8.31 -11.73 -18.16
N THR A 25 -7.36 -12.65 -18.30
CA THR A 25 -6.12 -12.64 -17.51
C THR A 25 -4.94 -12.35 -18.43
N LEU A 26 -4.17 -11.31 -18.10
CA LEU A 26 -2.93 -10.94 -18.78
C LEU A 26 -1.76 -11.16 -17.81
N SER A 27 -0.61 -11.59 -18.30
CA SER A 27 0.56 -11.94 -17.51
C SER A 27 1.80 -11.17 -17.98
N PHE A 28 2.57 -10.65 -17.03
CA PHE A 28 3.73 -9.79 -17.28
C PHE A 28 4.87 -10.15 -16.33
N GLU A 29 6.08 -10.26 -16.88
CA GLU A 29 7.31 -10.37 -16.10
C GLU A 29 7.91 -8.99 -15.91
N THR A 30 8.29 -8.66 -14.67
CA THR A 30 9.00 -7.43 -14.32
C THR A 30 10.32 -7.76 -13.62
N PRO A 31 11.22 -6.82 -13.42
CA PRO A 31 12.45 -7.05 -12.65
C PRO A 31 12.18 -7.47 -11.19
N TYR A 32 10.99 -7.20 -10.67
CA TYR A 32 10.66 -7.41 -9.25
C TYR A 32 9.63 -8.51 -9.02
N ASN A 33 8.66 -8.68 -9.94
CA ASN A 33 7.52 -9.56 -9.75
C ASN A 33 7.05 -10.21 -11.07
N HIS A 34 6.35 -11.33 -10.94
CA HIS A 34 5.45 -11.83 -11.98
C HIS A 34 4.04 -11.29 -11.68
N ILE A 35 3.52 -10.45 -12.56
CA ILE A 35 2.25 -9.72 -12.37
C ILE A 35 1.19 -10.29 -13.29
N THR A 36 -0.03 -10.46 -12.75
CA THR A 36 -1.22 -10.72 -13.55
C THR A 36 -2.23 -9.60 -13.39
N ILE A 37 -2.85 -9.23 -14.51
CA ILE A 37 -4.00 -8.30 -14.55
C ILE A 37 -5.23 -9.12 -14.88
N GLU A 38 -6.23 -9.06 -14.00
CA GLU A 38 -7.50 -9.75 -14.17
C GLU A 38 -8.65 -8.75 -14.16
N GLN A 39 -9.56 -8.85 -15.11
CA GLN A 39 -10.75 -8.00 -15.17
C GLN A 39 -12.00 -8.83 -15.03
N THR A 40 -12.86 -8.45 -14.09
CA THR A 40 -14.20 -9.01 -13.89
C THR A 40 -15.23 -7.86 -13.82
N GLY A 41 -16.00 -7.70 -14.86
CA GLY A 41 -16.89 -6.55 -14.99
C GLY A 41 -16.13 -5.22 -14.99
N SER A 42 -16.44 -4.33 -14.04
CA SER A 42 -15.72 -3.05 -13.88
C SER A 42 -14.52 -3.13 -12.94
N ILE A 43 -14.32 -4.25 -12.26
CA ILE A 43 -13.19 -4.45 -11.34
C ILE A 43 -11.99 -4.97 -12.11
N VAL A 44 -10.87 -4.26 -12.01
CA VAL A 44 -9.57 -4.70 -12.50
C VAL A 44 -8.65 -4.92 -11.31
N GLU A 45 -8.08 -6.12 -11.24
CA GLU A 45 -7.15 -6.52 -10.18
C GLU A 45 -5.73 -6.66 -10.74
N MET A 46 -4.76 -6.14 -10.00
CA MET A 46 -3.34 -6.43 -10.17
C MET A 46 -2.94 -7.42 -9.09
N ARG A 47 -2.36 -8.55 -9.50
CA ARG A 47 -1.91 -9.60 -8.58
C ARG A 47 -0.47 -9.95 -8.87
N SER A 48 0.28 -10.32 -7.85
CA SER A 48 1.63 -10.86 -7.98
C SER A 48 1.66 -12.34 -7.61
N PHE A 49 2.54 -13.07 -8.29
CA PHE A 49 2.73 -14.49 -8.06
C PHE A 49 4.00 -14.72 -7.24
N TRP A 50 3.84 -15.29 -6.05
CA TRP A 50 4.95 -15.60 -5.18
C TRP A 50 4.83 -17.00 -4.58
N ARG A 51 5.83 -17.86 -4.80
CA ARG A 51 5.88 -19.23 -4.24
C ARG A 51 4.61 -20.04 -4.45
N SER A 52 4.11 -20.06 -5.68
CA SER A 52 2.87 -20.78 -6.07
C SER A 52 1.59 -20.23 -5.40
N LYS A 53 1.63 -19.05 -4.81
CA LYS A 53 0.46 -18.33 -4.29
C LYS A 53 0.30 -17.01 -5.02
N LEU A 54 -0.94 -16.67 -5.35
CA LEU A 54 -1.32 -15.42 -5.97
C LEU A 54 -1.75 -14.42 -4.88
N TYR A 55 -1.13 -13.25 -4.88
CA TYR A 55 -1.43 -12.17 -3.94
C TYR A 55 -2.10 -11.02 -4.68
N ARG A 56 -3.22 -10.52 -4.15
CA ARG A 56 -3.83 -9.30 -4.67
C ARG A 56 -3.04 -8.09 -4.17
N GLU A 57 -2.33 -7.43 -5.08
CA GLU A 57 -1.57 -6.22 -4.79
C GLU A 57 -2.47 -4.99 -4.81
N SER A 58 -3.39 -4.93 -5.77
CA SER A 58 -4.29 -3.79 -5.94
C SER A 58 -5.56 -4.20 -6.68
N ALA A 59 -6.63 -3.40 -6.53
CA ALA A 59 -7.83 -3.51 -7.34
C ALA A 59 -8.50 -2.14 -7.49
N VAL A 60 -9.07 -1.89 -8.66
CA VAL A 60 -9.76 -0.63 -9.01
C VAL A 60 -11.11 -0.96 -9.63
N ASP A 61 -12.14 -0.22 -9.25
CA ASP A 61 -13.41 -0.18 -9.95
C ASP A 61 -13.36 0.91 -11.02
N LEU A 62 -13.25 0.53 -12.30
CA LEU A 62 -13.17 1.49 -13.40
C LEU A 62 -14.43 2.36 -13.56
N LYS A 63 -15.57 1.97 -12.99
CA LYS A 63 -16.82 2.76 -12.96
C LYS A 63 -16.86 3.74 -11.79
N ASP A 64 -16.19 3.44 -10.69
CA ASP A 64 -16.02 4.32 -9.54
C ASP A 64 -14.58 4.23 -9.00
N PRO A 65 -13.63 4.95 -9.60
CA PRO A 65 -12.22 4.91 -9.18
C PRO A 65 -11.97 5.43 -7.77
N SER A 66 -12.95 6.10 -7.16
CA SER A 66 -12.88 6.52 -5.75
C SER A 66 -13.27 5.41 -4.76
N ARG A 67 -13.79 4.29 -5.25
CA ARG A 67 -14.12 3.14 -4.41
C ARG A 67 -12.86 2.39 -3.98
N LEU A 68 -12.68 2.24 -2.68
CA LEU A 68 -11.60 1.43 -2.11
C LEU A 68 -11.99 -0.05 -2.14
N VAL A 69 -11.53 -0.77 -3.18
CA VAL A 69 -11.90 -2.17 -3.44
C VAL A 69 -11.16 -3.12 -2.51
N VAL A 70 -9.90 -2.81 -2.18
CA VAL A 70 -9.06 -3.66 -1.31
C VAL A 70 -9.28 -3.24 0.16
N PRO A 71 -9.64 -4.17 1.07
CA PRO A 71 -10.09 -3.81 2.43
C PRO A 71 -9.12 -2.96 3.24
N TYR A 72 -7.80 -3.23 3.19
CA TYR A 72 -6.83 -2.47 3.98
C TYR A 72 -6.75 -1.00 3.57
N THR A 73 -7.00 -0.65 2.31
CA THR A 73 -6.92 0.73 1.83
C THR A 73 -7.95 1.64 2.52
N GLY A 74 -9.11 1.08 2.87
CA GLY A 74 -10.11 1.77 3.71
C GLY A 74 -9.59 2.10 5.11
N LEU A 75 -8.74 1.24 5.68
CA LEU A 75 -8.14 1.48 6.99
C LEU A 75 -6.91 2.40 6.91
N VAL A 76 -6.16 2.37 5.80
CA VAL A 76 -5.16 3.42 5.49
C VAL A 76 -5.84 4.79 5.47
N ALA A 77 -6.95 4.94 4.75
CA ALA A 77 -7.72 6.18 4.72
C ALA A 77 -8.31 6.53 6.09
N ALA A 78 -8.75 5.55 6.88
CA ALA A 78 -9.28 5.76 8.23
C ALA A 78 -8.24 6.33 9.22
N SER A 79 -6.93 6.29 8.90
CA SER A 79 -5.90 6.97 9.67
C SER A 79 -6.09 8.49 9.71
N ALA A 80 -6.96 9.05 8.84
CA ALA A 80 -7.48 10.42 8.96
C ALA A 80 -8.10 10.71 10.34
N ILE A 81 -8.49 9.70 11.11
CA ILE A 81 -8.90 9.85 12.54
C ILE A 81 -7.83 10.62 13.32
N PHE A 82 -6.56 10.39 13.04
CA PHE A 82 -5.44 10.95 13.78
C PHE A 82 -4.85 12.22 13.14
N HIS A 83 -5.11 12.45 11.86
CA HIS A 83 -4.74 13.67 11.13
C HIS A 83 -5.69 13.87 9.95
N PRO A 84 -6.86 14.54 10.14
CA PRO A 84 -7.95 14.54 9.16
C PRO A 84 -7.69 15.43 7.92
N HIS A 85 -6.76 16.36 7.99
CA HIS A 85 -6.52 17.37 6.94
C HIS A 85 -5.05 17.40 6.49
N PRO A 86 -4.53 16.28 5.93
CA PRO A 86 -3.17 16.29 5.40
C PRO A 86 -3.07 17.27 4.22
N LYS A 87 -1.96 17.97 4.10
CA LYS A 87 -1.63 18.84 2.96
C LYS A 87 -0.64 18.17 2.02
N THR A 88 0.31 17.43 2.59
CA THR A 88 1.37 16.76 1.85
C THR A 88 1.46 15.30 2.30
N VAL A 89 1.35 14.40 1.35
CA VAL A 89 1.38 12.96 1.59
C VAL A 89 2.44 12.30 0.70
N LEU A 90 3.24 11.42 1.29
CA LEU A 90 4.11 10.52 0.55
C LEU A 90 3.53 9.11 0.62
N MET A 91 3.45 8.44 -0.52
CA MET A 91 3.11 7.02 -0.61
C MET A 91 4.30 6.26 -1.20
N ILE A 92 4.77 5.23 -0.50
CA ILE A 92 5.81 4.31 -0.96
C ILE A 92 5.13 3.01 -1.37
N GLY A 93 5.10 2.77 -2.66
CA GLY A 93 4.33 1.76 -3.38
C GLY A 93 3.12 2.36 -4.09
N LEU A 94 2.90 2.00 -5.35
CA LEU A 94 1.77 2.44 -6.17
C LEU A 94 0.72 1.33 -6.35
N GLY A 95 1.21 0.13 -6.64
CA GLY A 95 0.35 -0.96 -7.12
C GLY A 95 -0.47 -0.53 -8.33
N GLY A 96 -1.78 -0.70 -8.30
CA GLY A 96 -2.68 -0.27 -9.37
C GLY A 96 -3.14 1.19 -9.28
N GLY A 97 -2.66 1.97 -8.30
CA GLY A 97 -3.05 3.37 -8.12
C GLY A 97 -4.47 3.56 -7.57
N GLY A 98 -5.09 2.52 -6.99
CA GLY A 98 -6.47 2.62 -6.48
C GLY A 98 -6.60 3.57 -5.30
N PHE A 99 -5.64 3.55 -4.37
CA PHE A 99 -5.61 4.51 -3.26
C PHE A 99 -5.36 5.94 -3.75
N ASN A 100 -4.51 6.12 -4.75
CA ASN A 100 -4.21 7.41 -5.35
C ASN A 100 -5.47 8.05 -5.95
N GLN A 101 -6.23 7.29 -6.74
CA GLN A 101 -7.47 7.76 -7.38
C GLN A 101 -8.54 8.14 -6.36
N PHE A 102 -8.66 7.38 -5.26
CA PHE A 102 -9.50 7.75 -4.13
C PHE A 102 -8.99 9.02 -3.44
N PHE A 103 -7.68 9.08 -3.11
CA PHE A 103 -7.07 10.18 -2.36
C PHE A 103 -7.25 11.53 -3.06
N GLU A 104 -7.04 11.57 -4.36
CA GLU A 104 -7.17 12.79 -5.16
C GLU A 104 -8.57 13.39 -5.09
N GLN A 105 -9.60 12.55 -4.98
CA GLN A 105 -11.00 12.97 -4.85
C GLN A 105 -11.39 13.23 -3.38
N ALA A 106 -10.88 12.42 -2.46
CA ALA A 106 -11.23 12.51 -1.04
C ALA A 106 -10.53 13.69 -0.34
N PHE A 107 -9.32 14.08 -0.79
CA PHE A 107 -8.51 15.15 -0.22
C PHE A 107 -8.12 16.19 -1.29
N PRO A 108 -9.09 16.98 -1.81
CA PRO A 108 -8.87 17.86 -2.96
C PRO A 108 -7.85 18.98 -2.72
N SER A 109 -7.58 19.32 -1.45
CA SER A 109 -6.60 20.35 -1.06
C SER A 109 -5.21 19.78 -0.74
N ALA A 110 -5.03 18.47 -0.83
CA ALA A 110 -3.77 17.80 -0.55
C ALA A 110 -3.00 17.46 -1.84
N THR A 111 -1.69 17.29 -1.69
CA THR A 111 -0.82 16.71 -2.72
C THR A 111 -0.33 15.34 -2.28
N LEU A 112 -0.24 14.43 -3.23
CA LEU A 112 0.30 13.10 -3.06
C LEU A 112 1.57 12.98 -3.89
N GLU A 113 2.66 12.54 -3.29
CA GLU A 113 3.86 12.12 -3.97
C GLU A 113 3.99 10.61 -3.81
N THR A 114 4.05 9.89 -4.92
CA THR A 114 4.13 8.43 -4.91
C THR A 114 5.50 7.99 -5.40
N VAL A 115 6.08 7.02 -4.71
CA VAL A 115 7.36 6.41 -5.09
C VAL A 115 7.13 4.93 -5.37
N GLU A 116 7.39 4.52 -6.60
CA GLU A 116 7.27 3.13 -7.04
C GLU A 116 8.63 2.65 -7.56
N VAL A 117 9.06 1.47 -7.14
CA VAL A 117 10.37 0.93 -7.54
C VAL A 117 10.35 0.30 -8.92
N ASP A 118 9.20 -0.17 -9.36
CA ASP A 118 9.01 -0.91 -10.59
C ASP A 118 8.29 -0.05 -11.65
N SER A 119 9.01 0.38 -12.68
CA SER A 119 8.45 1.15 -13.78
C SER A 119 7.35 0.43 -14.55
N GLU A 120 7.40 -0.92 -14.59
CA GLU A 120 6.38 -1.73 -15.24
C GLU A 120 5.06 -1.71 -14.46
N VAL A 121 5.11 -1.69 -13.11
CA VAL A 121 3.91 -1.51 -12.28
C VAL A 121 3.22 -0.20 -12.63
N LEU A 122 3.97 0.91 -12.74
CA LEU A 122 3.42 2.20 -13.15
C LEU A 122 2.77 2.12 -14.56
N ALA A 123 3.47 1.52 -15.52
CA ALA A 123 2.95 1.37 -16.89
C ALA A 123 1.66 0.52 -16.93
N LEU A 124 1.59 -0.56 -16.14
CA LEU A 124 0.41 -1.42 -16.04
C LEU A 124 -0.75 -0.72 -15.34
N ALA A 125 -0.48 0.05 -14.26
CA ALA A 125 -1.49 0.86 -13.58
C ALA A 125 -2.13 1.88 -14.53
N GLN A 126 -1.31 2.57 -15.32
CA GLN A 126 -1.78 3.54 -16.32
C GLN A 126 -2.58 2.88 -17.44
N LYS A 127 -2.12 1.73 -17.94
CA LYS A 127 -2.72 1.07 -19.10
C LYS A 127 -4.02 0.34 -18.78
N TYR A 128 -4.10 -0.31 -17.61
CA TYR A 128 -5.20 -1.25 -17.33
C TYR A 128 -6.06 -0.83 -16.13
N LEU A 129 -5.54 -0.08 -15.15
CA LEU A 129 -6.26 0.28 -13.95
C LEU A 129 -6.73 1.75 -13.92
N GLY A 130 -6.61 2.45 -15.05
CA GLY A 130 -7.11 3.82 -15.21
C GLY A 130 -6.34 4.89 -14.43
N PHE A 131 -5.22 4.53 -13.79
CA PHE A 131 -4.39 5.48 -13.06
C PHE A 131 -3.77 6.52 -14.01
N LYS A 132 -3.80 7.79 -13.59
CA LYS A 132 -3.17 8.90 -14.32
C LYS A 132 -2.51 9.83 -13.32
N PRO A 133 -1.19 10.00 -13.38
CA PRO A 133 -0.53 11.05 -12.62
C PRO A 133 -1.11 12.42 -12.92
N SER A 134 -1.11 13.30 -11.94
CA SER A 134 -1.61 14.69 -12.06
C SER A 134 -0.61 15.67 -11.43
N ASP A 135 -0.91 16.96 -11.50
CA ASP A 135 -0.10 17.97 -10.80
C ASP A 135 -0.13 17.79 -9.27
N ARG A 136 -1.18 17.15 -8.75
CA ARG A 136 -1.34 16.86 -7.33
C ARG A 136 -0.97 15.43 -6.92
N ASP A 137 -0.79 14.53 -7.88
CA ASP A 137 -0.36 13.13 -7.68
C ASP A 137 0.81 12.82 -8.62
N LYS A 138 2.03 13.02 -8.14
CA LYS A 138 3.26 12.80 -8.89
C LYS A 138 3.87 11.47 -8.54
N VAL A 139 4.32 10.74 -9.56
CA VAL A 139 4.98 9.45 -9.37
C VAL A 139 6.46 9.54 -9.74
N THR A 140 7.32 9.08 -8.83
CA THR A 140 8.77 8.95 -9.04
C THR A 140 9.14 7.46 -9.03
N VAL A 141 9.84 7.00 -10.09
CA VAL A 141 10.36 5.63 -10.14
C VAL A 141 11.69 5.56 -9.41
N LEU A 142 11.66 5.06 -8.18
CA LEU A 142 12.84 4.93 -7.31
C LEU A 142 12.52 4.00 -6.12
N ASP A 143 13.54 3.45 -5.47
CA ASP A 143 13.39 2.82 -4.15
C ASP A 143 12.97 3.85 -3.09
N GLY A 144 11.95 3.52 -2.26
CA GLY A 144 11.36 4.45 -1.30
C GLY A 144 12.33 4.95 -0.24
N ARG A 145 13.26 4.10 0.24
CA ARG A 145 14.27 4.51 1.20
C ARG A 145 15.32 5.42 0.57
N MET A 146 15.70 5.16 -0.68
CA MET A 146 16.62 6.01 -1.43
C MET A 146 15.98 7.36 -1.77
N PHE A 147 14.69 7.38 -2.04
CA PHE A 147 13.92 8.60 -2.23
C PHE A 147 13.98 9.48 -0.97
N LEU A 148 13.61 8.95 0.19
CA LEU A 148 13.66 9.69 1.46
C LEU A 148 15.08 10.20 1.78
N ARG A 149 16.13 9.40 1.53
CA ARG A 149 17.52 9.84 1.74
C ARG A 149 17.94 11.05 0.89
N ARG A 150 17.30 11.23 -0.27
CA ARG A 150 17.59 12.34 -1.20
C ARG A 150 16.64 13.51 -1.03
N SER A 151 15.48 13.29 -0.45
CA SER A 151 14.47 14.31 -0.21
C SER A 151 14.86 15.23 0.96
N LYS A 152 14.37 16.47 0.92
CA LYS A 152 14.34 17.41 2.04
C LYS A 152 12.92 17.77 2.45
N ALA A 153 11.92 17.19 1.76
CA ALA A 153 10.52 17.46 2.02
C ALA A 153 10.06 16.81 3.33
N THR A 154 9.03 17.39 3.91
CA THR A 154 8.32 16.81 5.06
C THR A 154 6.86 16.60 4.70
N TYR A 155 6.25 15.58 5.30
CA TYR A 155 4.93 15.09 4.95
C TYR A 155 4.05 14.98 6.18
N ASP A 156 2.76 15.24 5.99
CA ASP A 156 1.76 15.02 7.02
C ASP A 156 1.43 13.55 7.18
N TRP A 157 1.46 12.80 6.08
CA TRP A 157 1.38 11.34 6.08
C TRP A 157 2.52 10.76 5.26
N ILE A 158 3.13 9.69 5.78
CA ILE A 158 3.98 8.80 5.00
C ILE A 158 3.33 7.42 5.05
N ILE A 159 2.87 6.94 3.88
CA ILE A 159 2.21 5.67 3.71
C ILE A 159 3.21 4.66 3.15
N LEU A 160 3.39 3.54 3.84
CA LEU A 160 4.20 2.41 3.39
C LEU A 160 3.27 1.29 2.92
N ASP A 161 3.19 1.11 1.63
CA ASP A 161 2.41 0.06 0.97
C ASP A 161 3.25 -0.63 -0.11
N ALA A 162 4.49 -0.98 0.25
CA ALA A 162 5.49 -1.56 -0.64
C ALA A 162 5.62 -3.06 -0.39
N PHE A 163 4.99 -3.84 -1.24
CA PHE A 163 5.08 -5.30 -1.23
C PHE A 163 5.87 -5.83 -2.42
N ARG A 164 6.59 -6.92 -2.18
CA ARG A 164 7.18 -7.74 -3.23
C ARG A 164 6.62 -9.15 -3.09
N GLY A 165 5.58 -9.46 -3.86
CA GLY A 165 4.80 -10.66 -3.62
C GLY A 165 4.13 -10.59 -2.25
N GLY A 166 4.34 -11.59 -1.40
CA GLY A 166 3.69 -11.67 -0.10
C GLY A 166 4.44 -11.00 1.06
N PHE A 167 5.46 -10.15 0.85
CA PHE A 167 6.27 -9.57 1.94
C PHE A 167 6.71 -8.13 1.68
N VAL A 168 6.91 -7.37 2.76
CA VAL A 168 7.52 -6.04 2.72
C VAL A 168 9.05 -6.20 2.68
N PRO A 169 9.77 -5.50 1.77
CA PRO A 169 11.23 -5.56 1.71
C PRO A 169 11.89 -5.23 3.06
N PRO A 170 12.84 -6.05 3.56
CA PRO A 170 13.40 -5.90 4.90
C PRO A 170 13.97 -4.51 5.21
N HIS A 171 14.61 -3.85 4.22
CA HIS A 171 15.20 -2.52 4.38
C HIS A 171 14.17 -1.40 4.59
N LEU A 172 12.86 -1.67 4.42
CA LEU A 172 11.74 -0.78 4.70
C LEU A 172 11.05 -1.07 6.04
N LYS A 173 11.62 -1.94 6.87
CA LYS A 173 11.04 -2.37 8.16
C LYS A 173 11.99 -2.14 9.35
N THR A 174 13.18 -1.60 9.12
CA THR A 174 14.22 -1.43 10.16
C THR A 174 14.00 -0.18 10.99
N VAL A 175 14.54 -0.17 12.20
CA VAL A 175 14.49 1.00 13.09
C VAL A 175 15.17 2.21 12.45
N GLU A 176 16.24 2.01 11.68
CA GLU A 176 16.94 3.04 10.93
C GLU A 176 16.05 3.63 9.82
N PHE A 177 15.29 2.79 9.14
CA PHE A 177 14.33 3.27 8.15
C PHE A 177 13.18 4.04 8.81
N TYR A 178 12.61 3.55 9.90
CA TYR A 178 11.55 4.29 10.59
C TYR A 178 12.03 5.61 11.20
N ARG A 179 13.29 5.71 11.65
CA ARG A 179 13.88 7.00 12.03
C ARG A 179 14.04 7.95 10.84
N LEU A 180 14.39 7.43 9.67
CA LEU A 180 14.41 8.22 8.44
C LEU A 180 13.01 8.72 8.07
N VAL A 181 11.99 7.87 8.17
CA VAL A 181 10.58 8.26 8.00
C VAL A 181 10.20 9.33 9.00
N GLN A 182 10.50 9.14 10.28
CA GLN A 182 10.24 10.11 11.36
C GLN A 182 10.84 11.49 11.08
N ALA A 183 12.05 11.54 10.55
CA ALA A 183 12.73 12.79 10.20
C ALA A 183 12.06 13.54 9.04
N HIS A 184 11.23 12.86 8.24
CA HIS A 184 10.46 13.43 7.13
C HIS A 184 8.99 13.65 7.47
N LEU A 185 8.55 13.42 8.70
CA LEU A 185 7.21 13.77 9.14
C LEU A 185 7.14 15.21 9.67
N THR A 186 6.05 15.89 9.38
CA THR A 186 5.70 17.14 10.07
C THR A 186 5.49 16.88 11.58
N PRO A 187 5.46 17.89 12.46
CA PRO A 187 5.27 17.70 13.90
C PRO A 187 4.04 16.88 14.29
N ASN A 188 2.97 16.94 13.50
CA ASN A 188 1.74 16.15 13.70
C ASN A 188 1.60 15.04 12.65
N GLY A 189 2.68 14.70 11.98
CA GLY A 189 2.66 13.74 10.89
C GLY A 189 2.50 12.29 11.37
N LEU A 190 1.98 11.44 10.47
CA LEU A 190 1.71 10.03 10.69
C LEU A 190 2.55 9.15 9.77
N LEU A 191 3.13 8.10 10.33
CA LEU A 191 3.47 6.89 9.60
C LEU A 191 2.22 6.00 9.53
N ILE A 192 1.91 5.48 8.34
CA ILE A 192 0.83 4.53 8.09
C ILE A 192 1.45 3.39 7.27
N ALA A 193 1.51 2.17 7.81
CA ALA A 193 2.22 1.06 7.17
C ALA A 193 1.35 -0.19 7.06
N ASN A 194 1.17 -0.69 5.83
CA ASN A 194 0.54 -1.97 5.58
C ASN A 194 1.56 -3.09 5.86
N VAL A 195 1.20 -4.02 6.74
CA VAL A 195 2.04 -5.17 7.11
C VAL A 195 1.20 -6.45 7.17
N ARG A 196 1.86 -7.62 7.24
CA ARG A 196 1.18 -8.91 7.35
C ARG A 196 1.16 -9.41 8.79
N THR A 197 -0.01 -9.85 9.24
CA THR A 197 -0.21 -10.40 10.59
C THR A 197 0.17 -11.89 10.69
N ASP A 198 0.13 -12.62 9.58
CA ASP A 198 0.57 -14.03 9.50
C ASP A 198 2.10 -14.18 9.38
N SER A 199 2.82 -13.06 9.28
CA SER A 199 4.28 -13.05 9.32
C SER A 199 4.80 -13.39 10.71
N ALA A 200 5.83 -14.24 10.79
CA ALA A 200 6.59 -14.47 12.02
C ALA A 200 7.24 -13.19 12.59
N LEU A 201 7.37 -12.15 11.76
CA LEU A 201 7.94 -10.84 12.11
C LEU A 201 6.92 -9.83 12.61
N PHE A 202 5.61 -10.10 12.60
CA PHE A 202 4.59 -9.09 12.97
C PHE A 202 4.84 -8.52 14.39
N ALA A 203 5.19 -9.37 15.35
CA ALA A 203 5.55 -8.92 16.70
C ALA A 203 6.82 -8.03 16.70
N SER A 204 7.79 -8.33 15.84
CA SER A 204 8.99 -7.50 15.65
C SER A 204 8.68 -6.17 14.94
N ASP A 205 7.74 -6.16 13.99
CA ASP A 205 7.26 -4.92 13.36
C ASP A 205 6.65 -3.99 14.41
N LEU A 206 5.80 -4.52 15.31
CA LEU A 206 5.22 -3.75 16.41
C LEU A 206 6.27 -3.23 17.38
N GLN A 207 7.29 -4.01 17.72
CA GLN A 207 8.40 -3.54 18.58
C GLN A 207 9.23 -2.47 17.89
N THR A 208 9.51 -2.62 16.60
CA THR A 208 10.35 -1.71 15.84
C THR A 208 9.68 -0.34 15.69
N ILE A 209 8.39 -0.29 15.38
CA ILE A 209 7.65 0.97 15.30
C ILE A 209 7.59 1.67 16.68
N LYS A 210 7.35 0.91 17.77
CA LYS A 210 7.34 1.44 19.15
C LYS A 210 8.69 1.98 19.61
N ALA A 211 9.80 1.49 19.06
CA ALA A 211 11.13 2.00 19.38
C ALA A 211 11.40 3.39 18.78
N VAL A 212 10.56 3.86 17.86
CA VAL A 212 10.73 5.14 17.15
C VAL A 212 9.62 6.13 17.48
N PHE A 213 8.37 5.68 17.56
CA PHE A 213 7.20 6.54 17.70
C PHE A 213 6.62 6.51 19.11
N THR A 214 6.25 7.67 19.63
CA THR A 214 5.69 7.84 20.99
C THR A 214 4.25 7.36 21.10
N GLN A 215 3.48 7.47 20.03
CA GLN A 215 2.13 6.91 19.92
C GLN A 215 2.11 5.89 18.79
N THR A 216 1.63 4.71 19.09
CA THR A 216 1.54 3.61 18.12
C THR A 216 0.25 2.83 18.29
N GLY A 217 -0.20 2.23 17.22
CA GLY A 217 -1.32 1.30 17.21
C GLY A 217 -1.44 0.64 15.83
N TYR A 218 -2.45 -0.20 15.66
CA TYR A 218 -2.75 -0.75 14.35
C TYR A 218 -4.24 -1.02 14.20
N PHE A 219 -4.71 -0.95 12.97
CA PHE A 219 -6.02 -1.48 12.58
C PHE A 219 -5.87 -2.93 12.16
N ASP A 220 -6.69 -3.80 12.72
CA ASP A 220 -6.85 -5.17 12.24
C ASP A 220 -7.71 -5.17 10.97
N VAL A 221 -7.26 -5.82 9.89
CA VAL A 221 -8.00 -5.85 8.62
C VAL A 221 -8.83 -7.12 8.55
N PRO A 222 -10.16 -7.04 8.73
CA PRO A 222 -11.01 -8.23 8.80
C PRO A 222 -10.89 -9.13 7.57
N GLN A 223 -10.89 -10.44 7.79
CA GLN A 223 -10.87 -11.46 6.74
C GLN A 223 -9.62 -11.45 5.84
N THR A 224 -8.55 -10.80 6.30
CA THR A 224 -7.26 -10.76 5.61
C THR A 224 -6.14 -11.07 6.58
N GLU A 225 -4.95 -11.20 6.04
CA GLU A 225 -3.71 -11.36 6.80
C GLU A 225 -2.93 -10.04 6.87
N ASN A 226 -3.62 -8.90 6.80
CA ASN A 226 -3.02 -7.57 6.88
C ASN A 226 -3.38 -6.84 8.17
N ALA A 227 -2.50 -5.95 8.58
CA ALA A 227 -2.78 -4.89 9.55
C ALA A 227 -2.23 -3.56 9.04
N VAL A 228 -2.87 -2.45 9.41
CA VAL A 228 -2.38 -1.11 9.11
C VAL A 228 -1.80 -0.51 10.38
N LEU A 229 -0.47 -0.49 10.50
CA LEU A 229 0.24 0.13 11.61
C LEU A 229 0.16 1.66 11.50
N VAL A 230 0.03 2.33 12.64
CA VAL A 230 0.06 3.80 12.73
C VAL A 230 1.08 4.20 13.79
N GLY A 231 1.93 5.16 13.45
CA GLY A 231 2.92 5.74 14.36
C GLY A 231 2.96 7.27 14.27
N ALA A 232 3.11 7.94 15.42
CA ALA A 232 3.23 9.39 15.51
C ALA A 232 4.11 9.83 16.69
N ASN A 233 4.63 11.05 16.63
CA ASN A 233 5.48 11.62 17.70
C ASN A 233 4.82 12.74 18.49
N PHE A 234 3.62 13.15 18.14
CA PHE A 234 2.89 14.11 18.98
C PHE A 234 2.34 13.42 20.23
N THR A 235 2.21 14.19 21.32
CA THR A 235 1.74 13.67 22.61
C THR A 235 0.32 14.16 22.95
N SER A 236 -0.16 15.23 22.31
CA SER A 236 -1.47 15.82 22.55
C SER A 236 -2.09 16.34 21.24
N PRO A 237 -3.33 16.01 20.95
CA PRO A 237 -4.14 15.01 21.67
C PRO A 237 -3.61 13.58 21.44
N SER A 238 -3.87 12.68 22.39
CA SER A 238 -3.46 11.26 22.24
C SER A 238 -4.33 10.54 21.20
N PHE A 239 -3.84 9.44 20.66
CA PHE A 239 -4.64 8.56 19.80
C PHE A 239 -5.94 8.13 20.48
N GLU A 240 -5.90 7.83 21.78
CA GLU A 240 -7.10 7.49 22.53
C GLU A 240 -8.13 8.61 22.55
N THR A 241 -7.70 9.87 22.73
CA THR A 241 -8.57 11.04 22.68
C THR A 241 -9.16 11.23 21.29
N MET A 242 -8.34 11.12 20.24
CA MET A 242 -8.77 11.27 18.85
C MET A 242 -9.79 10.20 18.45
N LEU A 243 -9.58 8.96 18.88
CA LEU A 243 -10.55 7.87 18.65
C LEU A 243 -11.92 8.16 19.26
N LYS A 244 -12.00 8.96 20.33
CA LYS A 244 -13.24 9.34 20.99
C LYS A 244 -13.86 10.62 20.42
N SER A 245 -13.09 11.49 19.75
CA SER A 245 -13.56 12.77 19.22
C SER A 245 -14.39 12.60 17.94
N ALA A 246 -15.25 13.59 17.64
CA ALA A 246 -16.17 13.55 16.51
C ALA A 246 -15.75 14.44 15.33
N ASP A 247 -14.51 14.94 15.29
CA ASP A 247 -14.04 15.98 14.35
C ASP A 247 -13.90 15.54 12.87
N TYR A 248 -14.75 14.59 12.43
CA TYR A 248 -14.73 14.15 11.03
C TYR A 248 -15.69 14.91 10.13
N LEU A 249 -16.36 15.92 10.64
CA LEU A 249 -17.49 16.57 9.97
C LEU A 249 -17.09 17.39 8.74
N SER A 250 -15.81 17.70 8.56
CA SER A 250 -15.28 18.46 7.42
C SER A 250 -14.68 17.59 6.31
N ILE A 251 -14.77 16.27 6.40
CA ILE A 251 -14.28 15.35 5.38
C ILE A 251 -15.26 15.29 4.19
N THR A 252 -14.75 15.13 2.97
CA THR A 252 -15.54 15.12 1.73
C THR A 252 -16.57 13.97 1.69
N ASP A 253 -17.59 14.12 0.84
CA ASP A 253 -18.59 13.08 0.63
C ASP A 253 -17.98 11.80 0.03
N VAL A 254 -16.95 11.94 -0.81
CA VAL A 254 -16.17 10.81 -1.34
C VAL A 254 -15.57 10.00 -0.21
N PHE A 255 -14.93 10.66 0.75
CA PHE A 255 -14.37 10.00 1.92
C PHE A 255 -15.47 9.28 2.73
N ARG A 256 -16.57 9.97 3.07
CA ARG A 256 -17.66 9.41 3.90
C ARG A 256 -18.29 8.15 3.31
N ARG A 257 -18.47 8.10 1.99
CA ARG A 257 -19.08 6.92 1.33
C ARG A 257 -18.10 5.75 1.19
N SER A 258 -16.78 6.03 1.17
CA SER A 258 -15.76 5.02 0.92
C SER A 258 -15.12 4.47 2.20
N VAL A 259 -15.19 5.21 3.33
CA VAL A 259 -14.49 4.89 4.58
C VAL A 259 -15.47 4.77 5.75
N ASN A 260 -15.53 3.57 6.33
CA ASN A 260 -16.32 3.31 7.54
C ASN A 260 -15.53 3.67 8.81
N LEU A 261 -15.51 4.95 9.20
CA LEU A 261 -14.79 5.42 10.39
C LEU A 261 -15.29 4.77 11.70
N ALA A 262 -16.60 4.56 11.84
CA ALA A 262 -17.16 3.93 13.04
C ALA A 262 -16.71 2.46 13.16
N GLY A 263 -16.64 1.75 12.05
CA GLY A 263 -16.07 0.40 11.99
C GLY A 263 -14.57 0.41 12.27
N ALA A 264 -13.82 1.31 11.63
CA ALA A 264 -12.38 1.42 11.80
C ALA A 264 -11.97 1.64 13.27
N ARG A 265 -12.69 2.49 14.01
CA ARG A 265 -12.43 2.68 15.44
C ARG A 265 -12.49 1.40 16.26
N LYS A 266 -13.42 0.50 15.95
CA LYS A 266 -13.57 -0.79 16.66
C LYS A 266 -12.45 -1.77 16.32
N LEU A 267 -11.77 -1.56 15.19
CA LEU A 267 -10.67 -2.39 14.70
C LEU A 267 -9.30 -1.87 15.15
N PHE A 268 -9.23 -0.73 15.83
CA PHE A 268 -7.97 -0.12 16.24
C PHE A 268 -7.49 -0.66 17.59
N HIS A 269 -6.28 -1.19 17.61
CA HIS A 269 -5.56 -1.66 18.79
C HIS A 269 -4.53 -0.59 19.21
N LEU A 270 -4.81 0.11 20.30
CA LEU A 270 -3.95 1.17 20.83
C LEU A 270 -2.75 0.56 21.55
N SER A 271 -1.55 1.02 21.25
CA SER A 271 -0.30 0.67 21.93
C SER A 271 -0.18 -0.82 22.27
N PRO A 272 -0.28 -1.73 21.31
CA PRO A 272 -0.39 -3.15 21.56
C PRO A 272 0.82 -3.66 22.37
N THR A 273 0.55 -4.48 23.38
CA THR A 273 1.61 -5.15 24.12
C THR A 273 2.17 -6.29 23.29
N VAL A 274 3.48 -6.30 23.07
CA VAL A 274 4.16 -7.39 22.39
C VAL A 274 4.52 -8.45 23.41
N THR A 275 3.81 -9.57 23.39
CA THR A 275 3.99 -10.68 24.34
C THR A 275 4.94 -11.77 23.82
N ASN A 276 5.33 -11.71 22.54
CA ASN A 276 6.23 -12.70 21.95
C ASN A 276 7.68 -12.47 22.43
N ALA A 277 8.19 -13.36 23.27
CA ALA A 277 9.57 -13.30 23.80
C ALA A 277 10.67 -13.38 22.70
N LYS A 278 10.34 -13.83 21.49
CA LYS A 278 11.26 -13.88 20.35
C LYS A 278 11.20 -12.62 19.47
N ALA A 279 10.29 -11.71 19.74
CA ALA A 279 10.21 -10.46 18.99
C ALA A 279 11.43 -9.59 19.30
N THR A 280 12.07 -9.08 18.26
CA THR A 280 13.25 -8.21 18.33
C THR A 280 13.02 -6.94 17.52
N ILE A 281 13.71 -5.87 17.87
CA ILE A 281 13.76 -4.69 17.02
C ILE A 281 14.53 -5.05 15.74
N LEU A 282 13.92 -4.78 14.59
CA LEU A 282 14.55 -4.99 13.29
C LEU A 282 15.53 -3.86 13.03
N THR A 283 16.77 -4.20 12.64
CA THR A 283 17.84 -3.25 12.32
C THR A 283 18.39 -3.52 10.93
N ASP A 284 19.14 -2.59 10.35
CA ASP A 284 19.79 -2.80 9.06
C ASP A 284 20.75 -4.00 9.07
N ASP A 285 21.36 -4.30 10.23
CA ASP A 285 22.24 -5.45 10.41
C ASP A 285 21.48 -6.75 10.69
N TYR A 286 20.22 -6.63 11.17
CA TYR A 286 19.39 -7.78 11.53
C TYR A 286 17.92 -7.53 11.19
N ALA A 287 17.58 -7.72 9.94
CA ALA A 287 16.21 -7.77 9.46
C ALA A 287 16.01 -9.06 8.67
N PRO A 288 15.70 -10.19 9.35
CA PRO A 288 15.43 -11.43 8.64
C PRO A 288 14.29 -11.21 7.67
N SER A 289 14.48 -11.62 6.41
CA SER A 289 13.38 -11.58 5.47
C SER A 289 12.35 -12.63 5.84
N GLU A 290 11.07 -12.33 5.71
CA GLU A 290 9.97 -13.30 5.84
C GLU A 290 10.17 -14.53 4.95
N PHE A 291 11.01 -14.38 3.93
CA PHE A 291 11.51 -15.42 3.06
C PHE A 291 12.32 -16.50 3.83
N LEU A 292 13.21 -16.11 4.74
CA LEU A 292 14.04 -17.06 5.51
C LEU A 292 13.21 -17.79 6.54
N ASP A 293 12.22 -17.14 7.16
CA ASP A 293 11.33 -17.78 8.12
C ASP A 293 10.43 -18.84 7.46
N ALA A 294 9.95 -18.59 6.25
CA ALA A 294 9.17 -19.56 5.50
C ALA A 294 10.01 -20.78 5.04
N ILE A 295 11.34 -20.67 4.95
CA ILE A 295 12.23 -21.83 4.70
C ILE A 295 12.41 -22.66 5.97
N LYS A 296 12.56 -22.03 7.14
CA LYS A 296 12.75 -22.70 8.43
C LYS A 296 11.51 -23.47 8.90
N ASN A 297 10.32 -23.03 8.50
CA ASN A 297 9.05 -23.64 8.90
C ASN A 297 8.50 -24.69 7.91
N LYS A 298 9.28 -25.15 6.93
CA LYS A 298 8.88 -26.34 6.16
C LYS A 298 8.90 -27.56 7.09
N PRO A 299 7.76 -28.26 7.27
CA PRO A 299 7.80 -29.55 7.97
C PRO A 299 8.79 -30.46 7.22
N SER A 300 9.72 -31.04 7.95
CA SER A 300 10.60 -32.07 7.40
C SER A 300 9.71 -33.17 6.80
N ARG A 301 9.76 -33.35 5.50
CA ARG A 301 9.15 -34.52 4.85
C ARG A 301 9.84 -35.75 5.48
N ARG A 302 9.13 -36.44 6.35
CA ARG A 302 9.42 -37.83 6.71
C ARG A 302 8.85 -38.76 5.66
#